data_67bfef08a8c5df271c38e408f23ac253
#
_entry.id   67bfef08a8c5df271c38e408f23ac253
#
_cell.length_a   1.000
_cell.length_b   1.000
_cell.length_c   1.000
_cell.angle_alpha   90.00
_cell.angle_beta   90.00
_cell.angle_gamma   90.00
#
_symmetry.space_group_name_H-M   'P 1'
#
loop_
_entity.id
_entity.type
_entity.pdbx_description
1 polymer ?
#
loop_
_entity_poly.entity_id
_entity_poly.type
_entity_poly.pdbx_seq_one_letter_code
_entity_poly.pdbx_strand_id
1 'polypeptide(L)'
;WLFNDRPINANDNAEALFAFVNSHYPDIAKKSYYVLSKNSSEIGRISKIGNVVIQNSLKHKILYLNAKYILTSHLATSFFKPISFRFLKYYNDLVDSKIVWLQHGITMNDIEYGANKFHKQIDKIVVAAKLEEQIFSRHKYFFDSTDILKTGFPRYDNLHNKPSKKILIMPTWRSYLSGKILSNGMHAAIQGFEESDFYKCYSKLLSNRR
;
A
#
# COMPACT_ATOMS: atom_id res chain seq x y z
N TRP A 1 12.68 7.31 -8.80
CA TRP A 1 11.81 6.33 -8.16
C TRP A 1 10.58 7.02 -7.60
N LEU A 2 9.40 6.38 -7.75
CA LEU A 2 8.16 6.86 -7.15
C LEU A 2 7.72 5.89 -6.07
N PHE A 3 7.37 6.43 -4.91
CA PHE A 3 6.87 5.66 -3.77
C PHE A 3 5.44 6.07 -3.46
N ASN A 4 4.60 5.11 -3.11
CA ASN A 4 3.20 5.38 -2.82
C ASN A 4 2.59 4.28 -1.94
N ASP A 5 1.87 4.69 -0.90
CA ASP A 5 0.93 3.82 -0.19
C ASP A 5 -0.49 4.14 -0.64
N ARG A 6 -1.15 5.07 0.04
CA ARG A 6 -2.47 5.60 -0.34
C ARG A 6 -2.37 7.11 -0.61
N PRO A 7 -3.24 7.68 -1.43
CA PRO A 7 -3.15 9.10 -1.75
C PRO A 7 -3.18 10.04 -0.55
N ILE A 8 -3.93 9.72 0.48
CA ILE A 8 -4.13 10.57 1.66
C ILE A 8 -3.35 10.09 2.89
N ASN A 9 -2.91 8.83 2.92
CA ASN A 9 -2.23 8.23 4.06
C ASN A 9 -0.93 7.57 3.60
N ALA A 10 0.16 7.89 4.25
CA ALA A 10 1.38 7.11 4.28
C ALA A 10 1.28 6.09 5.44
N ASN A 11 2.35 5.53 5.91
CA ASN A 11 2.48 4.56 7.00
C ASN A 11 2.35 3.07 6.64
N ASP A 12 2.70 2.71 5.42
CA ASP A 12 2.77 1.32 5.01
C ASP A 12 4.18 0.99 4.47
N ASN A 13 4.32 -0.08 3.70
CA ASN A 13 5.61 -0.59 3.23
C ASN A 13 6.37 0.40 2.34
N ALA A 14 5.67 1.19 1.52
CA ALA A 14 6.33 2.17 0.66
C ALA A 14 6.92 3.34 1.47
N GLU A 15 6.28 3.78 2.55
CA GLU A 15 6.88 4.78 3.43
C GLU A 15 8.12 4.22 4.13
N ALA A 16 8.04 3.02 4.70
CA ALA A 16 9.17 2.41 5.40
C ALA A 16 10.40 2.29 4.47
N LEU A 17 10.18 1.82 3.23
CA LEU A 17 11.23 1.72 2.24
C LEU A 17 11.73 3.10 1.78
N PHE A 18 10.85 4.09 1.63
CA PHE A 18 11.24 5.46 1.29
C PHE A 18 12.12 6.08 2.35
N ALA A 19 11.78 5.91 3.63
CA ALA A 19 12.58 6.38 4.75
C ALA A 19 13.96 5.70 4.77
N PHE A 20 14.01 4.39 4.57
CA PHE A 20 15.26 3.64 4.49
C PHE A 20 16.15 4.12 3.35
N VAL A 21 15.58 4.30 2.14
CA VAL A 21 16.34 4.80 0.97
C VAL A 21 16.88 6.20 1.22
N ASN A 22 16.10 7.10 1.83
CA ASN A 22 16.52 8.46 2.09
C ASN A 22 17.64 8.55 3.14
N SER A 23 17.68 7.61 4.10
CA SER A 23 18.73 7.59 5.12
C SER A 23 20.01 6.88 4.70
N HIS A 24 19.93 5.90 3.78
CA HIS A 24 21.09 5.04 3.47
C HIS A 24 21.63 5.19 2.04
N TYR A 25 20.85 5.73 1.10
CA TYR A 25 21.20 5.81 -0.31
C TYR A 25 21.02 7.22 -0.88
N PRO A 26 21.92 8.19 -0.57
CA PRO A 26 21.75 9.60 -0.94
C PRO A 26 21.55 9.84 -2.44
N ASP A 27 22.23 9.07 -3.29
CA ASP A 27 22.13 9.23 -4.74
C ASP A 27 20.79 8.76 -5.31
N ILE A 28 20.17 7.75 -4.69
CA ILE A 28 18.83 7.31 -5.02
C ILE A 28 17.80 8.28 -4.42
N ALA A 29 18.02 8.71 -3.18
CA ALA A 29 17.15 9.62 -2.46
C ALA A 29 16.88 10.93 -3.22
N LYS A 30 17.92 11.54 -3.81
CA LYS A 30 17.83 12.76 -4.64
C LYS A 30 16.83 12.60 -5.81
N LYS A 31 16.65 11.38 -6.31
CA LYS A 31 15.79 11.05 -7.46
C LYS A 31 14.53 10.28 -7.04
N SER A 32 14.23 10.25 -5.75
CA SER A 32 13.09 9.54 -5.17
C SER A 32 12.04 10.54 -4.70
N TYR A 33 10.77 10.22 -4.99
CA TYR A 33 9.63 11.07 -4.64
C TYR A 33 8.51 10.21 -4.05
N TYR A 34 7.91 10.69 -2.98
CA TYR A 34 6.71 10.09 -2.40
C TYR A 34 5.47 10.80 -2.93
N VAL A 35 4.52 10.04 -3.47
CA VAL A 35 3.31 10.57 -4.10
C VAL A 35 2.19 10.70 -3.07
N LEU A 36 1.68 11.91 -2.85
CA LEU A 36 0.56 12.20 -1.95
C LEU A 36 -0.47 13.11 -2.62
N SER A 37 -1.73 12.95 -2.23
CA SER A 37 -2.79 13.91 -2.59
C SER A 37 -2.52 15.28 -1.95
N LYS A 38 -2.94 16.35 -2.63
CA LYS A 38 -2.88 17.71 -2.07
C LYS A 38 -3.63 17.88 -0.73
N ASN A 39 -4.59 16.99 -0.47
CA ASN A 39 -5.41 17.01 0.75
C ASN A 39 -4.87 16.10 1.86
N SER A 40 -3.68 15.50 1.66
CA SER A 40 -3.08 14.63 2.68
C SER A 40 -2.47 15.44 3.81
N SER A 41 -2.81 15.11 5.05
CA SER A 41 -2.18 15.66 6.26
C SER A 41 -0.72 15.19 6.43
N GLU A 42 -0.32 14.13 5.69
CA GLU A 42 1.01 13.51 5.78
C GLU A 42 2.10 14.30 5.05
N ILE A 43 1.75 15.27 4.20
CA ILE A 43 2.72 16.01 3.38
C ILE A 43 3.84 16.60 4.23
N GLY A 44 3.48 17.28 5.33
CA GLY A 44 4.48 17.91 6.20
C GLY A 44 5.40 16.92 6.91
N ARG A 45 4.89 15.73 7.25
CA ARG A 45 5.65 14.65 7.88
C ARG A 45 6.58 13.97 6.90
N ILE A 46 6.07 13.59 5.74
CA ILE A 46 6.86 12.89 4.71
C ILE A 46 7.92 13.81 4.08
N SER A 47 7.63 15.11 3.95
CA SER A 47 8.62 16.10 3.45
C SER A 47 9.86 16.24 4.33
N LYS A 48 9.79 15.82 5.59
CA LYS A 48 10.97 15.77 6.49
C LYS A 48 11.85 14.54 6.22
N ILE A 49 11.29 13.52 5.56
CA ILE A 49 12.01 12.30 5.19
C ILE A 49 12.69 12.48 3.83
N GLY A 50 11.97 13.04 2.84
CA GLY A 50 12.49 13.21 1.49
C GLY A 50 11.52 13.98 0.58
N ASN A 51 11.75 13.93 -0.73
CA ASN A 51 10.95 14.68 -1.68
C ASN A 51 9.52 14.17 -1.77
N VAL A 52 8.56 15.09 -1.76
CA VAL A 52 7.14 14.81 -1.98
C VAL A 52 6.70 15.38 -3.33
N VAL A 53 5.82 14.67 -4.00
CA VAL A 53 5.14 15.15 -5.20
C VAL A 53 3.62 15.03 -5.04
N ILE A 54 2.92 16.09 -5.43
CA ILE A 54 1.46 16.10 -5.37
C ILE A 54 0.87 15.27 -6.49
N GLN A 55 0.03 14.33 -6.13
CA GLN A 55 -0.68 13.43 -7.04
C GLN A 55 -1.41 14.24 -8.13
N ASN A 56 -1.34 13.76 -9.37
CA ASN A 56 -1.95 14.35 -10.56
C ASN A 56 -1.42 15.75 -10.96
N SER A 57 -0.42 16.31 -10.27
CA SER A 57 0.25 17.52 -10.71
C SER A 57 1.04 17.31 -12.00
N LEU A 58 1.41 18.39 -12.69
CA LEU A 58 2.29 18.31 -13.86
C LEU A 58 3.63 17.66 -13.52
N LYS A 59 4.22 18.01 -12.36
CA LYS A 59 5.44 17.38 -11.86
C LYS A 59 5.27 15.87 -11.70
N HIS A 60 4.13 15.41 -11.14
CA HIS A 60 3.87 13.97 -11.02
C HIS A 60 3.80 13.27 -12.37
N LYS A 61 3.16 13.90 -13.39
CA LYS A 61 3.08 13.35 -14.76
C LYS A 61 4.47 13.20 -15.38
N ILE A 62 5.31 14.22 -15.27
CA ILE A 62 6.68 14.20 -15.78
C ILE A 62 7.51 13.12 -15.06
N LEU A 63 7.44 13.07 -13.75
CA LEU A 63 8.15 12.06 -12.96
C LEU A 63 7.67 10.64 -13.27
N TYR A 64 6.38 10.44 -13.50
CA TYR A 64 5.80 9.15 -13.85
C TYR A 64 6.33 8.64 -15.20
N LEU A 65 6.39 9.50 -16.21
CA LEU A 65 6.93 9.14 -17.54
C LEU A 65 8.43 8.84 -17.51
N ASN A 66 9.16 9.36 -16.52
CA ASN A 66 10.62 9.18 -16.38
C ASN A 66 10.98 8.24 -15.22
N ALA A 67 10.00 7.63 -14.58
CA ALA A 67 10.26 6.75 -13.44
C ALA A 67 10.87 5.43 -13.90
N LYS A 68 11.97 5.03 -13.30
CA LYS A 68 12.52 3.68 -13.49
C LYS A 68 11.77 2.65 -12.65
N TYR A 69 11.38 3.02 -11.44
CA TYR A 69 10.65 2.15 -10.52
C TYR A 69 9.48 2.90 -9.89
N ILE A 70 8.35 2.19 -9.77
CA ILE A 70 7.19 2.58 -8.99
C ILE A 70 7.02 1.53 -7.88
N LEU A 71 7.21 1.94 -6.63
CA LEU A 71 7.15 1.09 -5.47
C LEU A 71 5.86 1.41 -4.70
N THR A 72 4.90 0.50 -4.72
CA THR A 72 3.57 0.74 -4.18
C THR A 72 3.13 -0.35 -3.23
N SER A 73 2.50 0.01 -2.12
CA SER A 73 1.88 -0.96 -1.22
C SER A 73 0.49 -1.39 -1.70
N HIS A 74 -0.14 -0.62 -2.58
CA HIS A 74 -1.49 -0.89 -3.08
C HIS A 74 -1.58 -0.89 -4.60
N LEU A 75 -2.35 -1.83 -5.15
CA LEU A 75 -2.52 -2.00 -6.60
C LEU A 75 -3.64 -1.16 -7.22
N ALA A 76 -4.23 -0.22 -6.50
CA ALA A 76 -5.17 0.73 -7.08
C ALA A 76 -4.39 1.70 -7.99
N THR A 77 -4.48 1.51 -9.30
CA THR A 77 -3.69 2.25 -10.29
C THR A 77 -3.89 3.76 -10.22
N SER A 78 -5.08 4.22 -9.81
CA SER A 78 -5.37 5.64 -9.55
C SER A 78 -4.51 6.26 -8.45
N PHE A 79 -3.84 5.46 -7.62
CA PHE A 79 -3.00 5.97 -6.54
C PHE A 79 -1.66 6.52 -7.05
N PHE A 80 -1.09 5.92 -8.08
CA PHE A 80 0.23 6.26 -8.59
C PHE A 80 0.28 6.63 -10.08
N LYS A 81 -0.76 6.29 -10.89
CA LYS A 81 -0.83 6.66 -12.30
C LYS A 81 -1.55 8.01 -12.46
N PRO A 82 -0.83 9.08 -12.83
CA PRO A 82 -1.43 10.42 -12.96
C PRO A 82 -2.15 10.65 -14.27
N ILE A 83 -2.20 9.65 -15.15
CA ILE A 83 -2.82 9.72 -16.47
C ILE A 83 -4.11 8.90 -16.42
N SER A 84 -5.22 9.53 -16.84
CA SER A 84 -6.50 8.84 -16.92
C SER A 84 -6.42 7.60 -17.80
N PHE A 85 -7.05 6.51 -17.40
CA PHE A 85 -7.10 5.25 -18.12
C PHE A 85 -7.53 5.44 -19.60
N ARG A 86 -8.43 6.41 -19.86
CA ARG A 86 -8.87 6.77 -21.22
C ARG A 86 -7.70 7.16 -22.14
N PHE A 87 -6.69 7.82 -21.59
CA PHE A 87 -5.53 8.28 -22.35
C PHE A 87 -4.31 7.36 -22.22
N LEU A 88 -4.31 6.45 -21.26
CA LEU A 88 -3.16 5.59 -20.97
C LEU A 88 -2.72 4.79 -22.21
N LYS A 89 -3.66 4.33 -23.04
CA LYS A 89 -3.38 3.58 -24.26
C LYS A 89 -2.50 4.35 -25.26
N TYR A 90 -2.50 5.68 -25.23
CA TYR A 90 -1.68 6.52 -26.12
C TYR A 90 -0.29 6.80 -25.55
N TYR A 91 -0.07 6.53 -24.27
CA TYR A 91 1.19 6.79 -23.59
C TYR A 91 1.87 5.53 -23.07
N ASN A 92 1.27 4.37 -23.30
CA ASN A 92 1.78 3.12 -22.76
C ASN A 92 3.22 2.83 -23.22
N ASP A 93 3.52 3.14 -24.47
CA ASP A 93 4.84 2.96 -25.05
C ASP A 93 5.90 3.96 -24.54
N LEU A 94 5.46 5.01 -23.83
CA LEU A 94 6.33 5.99 -23.20
C LEU A 94 6.65 5.66 -21.75
N VAL A 95 6.00 4.64 -21.18
CA VAL A 95 6.15 4.27 -19.76
C VAL A 95 6.92 2.97 -19.67
N ASP A 96 8.21 3.06 -19.37
CA ASP A 96 9.10 1.90 -19.16
C ASP A 96 9.38 1.66 -17.67
N SER A 97 8.54 2.18 -16.80
CA SER A 97 8.72 2.00 -15.36
C SER A 97 8.36 0.58 -14.92
N LYS A 98 9.19 0.02 -14.03
CA LYS A 98 8.94 -1.26 -13.39
C LYS A 98 8.09 -1.06 -12.13
N ILE A 99 6.95 -1.74 -12.06
CA ILE A 99 6.06 -1.69 -10.90
C ILE A 99 6.44 -2.79 -9.92
N VAL A 100 6.86 -2.39 -8.72
CA VAL A 100 7.18 -3.28 -7.60
C VAL A 100 6.05 -3.17 -6.58
N TRP A 101 5.30 -4.25 -6.42
CA TRP A 101 4.25 -4.30 -5.43
C TRP A 101 4.79 -4.79 -4.09
N LEU A 102 4.82 -3.88 -3.11
CA LEU A 102 5.34 -4.14 -1.77
C LEU A 102 4.33 -4.83 -0.86
N GLN A 103 3.08 -4.98 -1.33
CA GLN A 103 1.93 -5.43 -0.54
C GLN A 103 1.63 -4.53 0.69
N HIS A 104 0.56 -4.83 1.41
CA HIS A 104 0.17 -4.15 2.65
C HIS A 104 -0.13 -5.13 3.78
N GLY A 105 0.10 -6.41 3.59
CA GLY A 105 -0.08 -7.48 4.55
C GLY A 105 0.09 -8.85 3.91
N ILE A 106 0.27 -9.87 4.75
CA ILE A 106 0.40 -11.26 4.29
C ILE A 106 -0.89 -11.71 3.61
N THR A 107 -0.75 -12.21 2.39
CA THR A 107 -1.87 -12.71 1.60
C THR A 107 -2.00 -14.21 1.76
N MET A 108 -3.13 -14.66 2.33
CA MET A 108 -3.48 -16.07 2.47
C MET A 108 -4.65 -16.48 1.58
N ASN A 109 -5.45 -15.52 1.14
CA ASN A 109 -6.61 -15.76 0.31
C ASN A 109 -6.26 -15.73 -1.18
N ASP A 110 -7.15 -16.30 -2.00
CA ASP A 110 -7.08 -16.14 -3.44
C ASP A 110 -7.49 -14.73 -3.84
N ILE A 111 -6.56 -13.98 -4.40
CA ILE A 111 -6.74 -12.60 -4.85
C ILE A 111 -6.35 -12.43 -6.33
N GLU A 112 -6.40 -13.49 -7.12
CA GLU A 112 -5.96 -13.50 -8.52
C GLU A 112 -6.50 -12.31 -9.31
N TYR A 113 -7.80 -12.02 -9.23
CA TYR A 113 -8.41 -10.89 -9.93
C TYR A 113 -7.76 -9.54 -9.56
N GLY A 114 -7.34 -9.38 -8.31
CA GLY A 114 -6.73 -8.16 -7.79
C GLY A 114 -5.21 -8.07 -7.95
N ALA A 115 -4.53 -9.20 -8.19
CA ALA A 115 -3.08 -9.29 -8.11
C ALA A 115 -2.43 -10.07 -9.27
N ASN A 116 -3.13 -10.26 -10.38
CA ASN A 116 -2.60 -10.87 -11.57
C ASN A 116 -1.55 -9.96 -12.22
N LYS A 117 -0.38 -10.52 -12.54
CA LYS A 117 0.78 -9.81 -13.11
C LYS A 117 0.40 -8.94 -14.31
N PHE A 118 -0.31 -9.50 -15.27
CA PHE A 118 -0.66 -8.82 -16.50
C PHE A 118 -1.78 -7.80 -16.33
N HIS A 119 -2.82 -8.15 -15.58
CA HIS A 119 -3.93 -7.21 -15.32
C HIS A 119 -3.49 -5.94 -14.61
N LYS A 120 -2.52 -6.07 -13.71
CA LYS A 120 -2.03 -4.93 -12.90
C LYS A 120 -0.70 -4.38 -13.37
N GLN A 121 -0.09 -5.01 -14.39
CA GLN A 121 1.22 -4.65 -14.91
C GLN A 121 2.29 -4.63 -13.81
N ILE A 122 2.32 -5.69 -12.98
CA ILE A 122 3.27 -5.84 -11.88
C ILE A 122 4.51 -6.54 -12.40
N ASP A 123 5.67 -5.92 -12.25
CA ASP A 123 6.95 -6.55 -12.63
C ASP A 123 7.51 -7.41 -11.50
N LYS A 124 7.39 -6.96 -10.25
CA LYS A 124 7.89 -7.66 -9.08
C LYS A 124 6.90 -7.57 -7.92
N ILE A 125 6.87 -8.63 -7.12
CA ILE A 125 6.07 -8.67 -5.89
C ILE A 125 6.95 -9.02 -4.70
N VAL A 126 6.78 -8.29 -3.60
CA VAL A 126 7.42 -8.61 -2.32
C VAL A 126 6.54 -9.54 -1.51
N VAL A 127 7.11 -10.61 -0.96
CA VAL A 127 6.42 -11.55 -0.07
C VAL A 127 7.20 -11.72 1.24
N ALA A 128 6.49 -11.99 2.34
CA ALA A 128 7.07 -12.13 3.66
C ALA A 128 7.27 -13.58 4.08
N ALA A 129 6.57 -14.52 3.47
CA ALA A 129 6.56 -15.91 3.90
C ALA A 129 6.63 -16.90 2.72
N LYS A 130 7.16 -18.10 3.00
CA LYS A 130 7.23 -19.19 2.01
C LYS A 130 5.86 -19.60 1.47
N LEU A 131 4.82 -19.56 2.30
CA LEU A 131 3.45 -19.87 1.86
C LEU A 131 2.90 -18.82 0.89
N GLU A 132 3.22 -17.53 1.08
CA GLU A 132 2.88 -16.49 0.10
C GLU A 132 3.58 -16.71 -1.23
N GLU A 133 4.89 -17.01 -1.19
CA GLU A 133 5.66 -17.35 -2.39
C GLU A 133 4.98 -18.49 -3.17
N GLN A 134 4.54 -19.55 -2.49
CA GLN A 134 3.82 -20.67 -3.09
C GLN A 134 2.45 -20.27 -3.68
N ILE A 135 1.76 -19.31 -3.05
CA ILE A 135 0.48 -18.79 -3.59
C ILE A 135 0.72 -18.04 -4.89
N PHE A 136 1.66 -17.09 -4.91
CA PHE A 136 1.92 -16.27 -6.09
C PHE A 136 2.67 -17.00 -7.21
N SER A 137 3.34 -18.10 -6.92
CA SER A 137 3.94 -19.00 -7.92
C SER A 137 2.89 -19.86 -8.66
N ARG A 138 1.62 -19.84 -8.27
CA ARG A 138 0.57 -20.54 -8.99
C ARG A 138 0.37 -19.92 -10.38
N HIS A 139 0.23 -20.76 -11.39
CA HIS A 139 0.13 -20.37 -12.80
C HIS A 139 -0.86 -19.23 -13.07
N LYS A 140 -1.97 -19.18 -12.37
CA LYS A 140 -3.00 -18.15 -12.54
C LYS A 140 -2.56 -16.72 -12.20
N TYR A 141 -1.49 -16.54 -11.40
CA TYR A 141 -0.92 -15.23 -11.09
C TYR A 141 0.12 -14.75 -12.11
N PHE A 142 0.69 -15.67 -12.89
CA PHE A 142 1.69 -15.43 -13.94
C PHE A 142 3.01 -14.81 -13.42
N PHE A 143 3.36 -14.98 -12.16
CA PHE A 143 4.67 -14.60 -11.64
C PHE A 143 5.66 -15.75 -11.77
N ASP A 144 6.83 -15.47 -12.32
CA ASP A 144 7.97 -16.37 -12.29
C ASP A 144 8.72 -16.23 -10.95
N SER A 145 9.59 -17.22 -10.66
CA SER A 145 10.39 -17.19 -9.43
C SER A 145 11.28 -15.97 -9.29
N THR A 146 11.72 -15.39 -10.42
CA THR A 146 12.50 -14.15 -10.46
C THR A 146 11.67 -12.91 -10.17
N ASP A 147 10.35 -12.98 -10.29
CA ASP A 147 9.44 -11.86 -10.02
C ASP A 147 9.06 -11.76 -8.55
N ILE A 148 9.21 -12.85 -7.81
CA ILE A 148 8.82 -12.94 -6.40
C ILE A 148 10.03 -12.66 -5.52
N LEU A 149 9.98 -11.55 -4.79
CA LEU A 149 11.04 -11.11 -3.89
C LEU A 149 10.67 -11.49 -2.45
N LYS A 150 11.23 -12.60 -1.96
CA LYS A 150 11.02 -13.06 -0.58
C LYS A 150 11.96 -12.34 0.39
N THR A 151 11.72 -11.06 0.60
CA THR A 151 12.55 -10.18 1.43
C THR A 151 11.92 -9.82 2.77
N GLY A 152 10.65 -10.15 2.97
CA GLY A 152 9.85 -9.58 4.05
C GLY A 152 9.32 -8.19 3.69
N PHE A 153 8.43 -7.66 4.52
CA PHE A 153 7.86 -6.34 4.31
C PHE A 153 8.71 -5.24 4.95
N PRO A 154 9.01 -4.15 4.24
CA PRO A 154 9.89 -3.08 4.75
C PRO A 154 9.48 -2.54 6.12
N ARG A 155 8.17 -2.40 6.41
CA ARG A 155 7.70 -1.92 7.71
C ARG A 155 7.99 -2.86 8.88
N TYR A 156 8.30 -4.13 8.61
CA TYR A 156 8.62 -5.09 9.66
C TYR A 156 9.97 -4.82 10.34
N ASP A 157 10.87 -4.10 9.66
CA ASP A 157 12.15 -3.69 10.25
C ASP A 157 11.95 -2.74 11.45
N ASN A 158 10.80 -2.07 11.53
CA ASN A 158 10.43 -1.22 12.66
C ASN A 158 9.77 -1.98 13.82
N LEU A 159 9.52 -3.29 13.68
CA LEU A 159 8.95 -4.08 14.75
C LEU A 159 9.99 -4.31 15.85
N HIS A 160 9.56 -4.14 17.07
CA HIS A 160 10.39 -4.37 18.25
C HIS A 160 9.58 -5.08 19.32
N ASN A 161 10.22 -6.00 20.01
CA ASN A 161 9.62 -6.69 21.16
C ASN A 161 9.87 -5.88 22.43
N LYS A 162 8.92 -5.00 22.77
CA LYS A 162 8.87 -4.32 24.06
C LYS A 162 7.66 -4.84 24.83
N PRO A 163 7.84 -5.85 25.68
CA PRO A 163 6.72 -6.43 26.42
C PRO A 163 6.03 -5.35 27.25
N SER A 164 4.72 -5.25 27.12
CA SER A 164 3.88 -4.38 27.92
C SER A 164 2.75 -5.22 28.52
N LYS A 165 2.28 -4.87 29.72
CA LYS A 165 1.13 -5.51 30.35
C LYS A 165 -0.19 -5.09 29.68
N LYS A 166 -0.22 -5.04 28.32
CA LYS A 166 -1.38 -4.64 27.53
C LYS A 166 -1.86 -5.82 26.69
N ILE A 167 -3.16 -5.99 26.63
CA ILE A 167 -3.82 -6.95 25.75
C ILE A 167 -4.28 -6.16 24.52
N LEU A 168 -3.78 -6.52 23.34
CA LEU A 168 -4.24 -5.97 22.09
C LEU A 168 -5.42 -6.79 21.56
N ILE A 169 -6.60 -6.18 21.47
CA ILE A 169 -7.78 -6.77 20.87
C ILE A 169 -7.94 -6.20 19.46
N MET A 170 -7.68 -7.02 18.46
CA MET A 170 -7.71 -6.62 17.04
C MET A 170 -8.47 -7.65 16.22
N PRO A 171 -9.82 -7.68 16.32
CA PRO A 171 -10.63 -8.63 15.60
C PRO A 171 -10.58 -8.40 14.09
N THR A 172 -10.79 -9.45 13.32
CA THR A 172 -10.88 -9.39 11.88
C THR A 172 -12.03 -8.48 11.43
N TRP A 173 -11.76 -7.69 10.41
CA TRP A 173 -12.76 -6.85 9.76
C TRP A 173 -14.02 -7.64 9.36
N ARG A 174 -15.18 -7.01 9.51
CA ARG A 174 -16.50 -7.58 9.21
C ARG A 174 -17.17 -6.78 8.11
N SER A 175 -17.51 -7.44 6.99
CA SER A 175 -18.14 -6.78 5.84
C SER A 175 -19.48 -6.13 6.19
N TYR A 176 -20.27 -6.76 7.04
CA TYR A 176 -21.56 -6.23 7.50
C TYR A 176 -21.44 -5.01 8.43
N LEU A 177 -20.24 -4.77 8.98
CA LEU A 177 -19.93 -3.59 9.79
C LEU A 177 -19.17 -2.52 8.99
N SER A 178 -18.91 -2.73 7.71
CA SER A 178 -18.32 -1.71 6.85
C SER A 178 -19.45 -0.95 6.16
N GLY A 179 -19.60 0.32 6.45
CA GLY A 179 -20.48 1.20 5.70
C GLY A 179 -20.08 1.27 4.22
N LYS A 180 -20.97 1.83 3.39
CA LYS A 180 -20.64 2.08 1.98
C LYS A 180 -19.36 2.93 1.88
N ILE A 181 -18.48 2.55 0.95
CA ILE A 181 -17.31 3.37 0.62
C ILE A 181 -17.82 4.63 -0.07
N LEU A 182 -17.52 5.78 0.51
CA LEU A 182 -17.84 7.08 -0.05
C LEU A 182 -16.88 7.43 -1.20
N SER A 183 -17.26 8.39 -2.04
CA SER A 183 -16.43 8.85 -3.17
C SER A 183 -15.04 9.38 -2.77
N ASN A 184 -14.87 9.78 -1.52
CA ASN A 184 -13.59 10.21 -0.93
C ASN A 184 -12.74 9.05 -0.35
N GLY A 185 -13.19 7.79 -0.49
CA GLY A 185 -12.51 6.61 0.02
C GLY A 185 -12.72 6.34 1.52
N MET A 186 -13.53 7.14 2.21
CA MET A 186 -13.91 6.89 3.60
C MET A 186 -15.13 5.97 3.67
N HIS A 187 -15.24 5.21 4.77
CA HIS A 187 -16.44 4.43 5.04
C HIS A 187 -17.51 5.33 5.67
N ALA A 188 -18.73 5.22 5.18
CA ALA A 188 -19.86 5.86 5.83
C ALA A 188 -20.04 5.28 7.25
N ALA A 189 -20.49 6.11 8.19
CA ALA A 189 -20.86 5.63 9.51
C ALA A 189 -21.97 4.56 9.37
N ILE A 190 -21.82 3.47 10.11
CA ILE A 190 -22.80 2.39 10.10
C ILE A 190 -23.88 2.76 11.11
N GLN A 191 -25.09 2.90 10.62
CA GLN A 191 -26.25 3.03 11.48
C GLN A 191 -26.47 1.70 12.22
N GLY A 192 -26.66 1.75 13.53
CA GLY A 192 -26.85 0.55 14.36
C GLY A 192 -25.58 -0.22 14.72
N PHE A 193 -24.39 0.38 14.60
CA PHE A 193 -23.14 -0.28 15.03
C PHE A 193 -23.18 -0.71 16.48
N GLU A 194 -23.68 0.15 17.38
CA GLU A 194 -23.78 -0.11 18.82
C GLU A 194 -24.79 -1.22 19.17
N GLU A 195 -25.74 -1.49 18.27
CA GLU A 195 -26.72 -2.55 18.41
C GLU A 195 -26.19 -3.91 17.95
N SER A 196 -25.06 -3.93 17.24
CA SER A 196 -24.46 -5.16 16.74
C SER A 196 -23.95 -6.06 17.85
N ASP A 197 -24.05 -7.37 17.69
CA ASP A 197 -23.49 -8.36 18.62
C ASP A 197 -21.97 -8.18 18.77
N PHE A 198 -21.31 -7.72 17.72
CA PHE A 198 -19.87 -7.40 17.75
C PHE A 198 -19.59 -6.30 18.76
N TYR A 199 -20.31 -5.17 18.72
CA TYR A 199 -20.14 -4.07 19.66
C TYR A 199 -20.49 -4.47 21.09
N LYS A 200 -21.59 -5.22 21.29
CA LYS A 200 -22.01 -5.72 22.60
C LYS A 200 -20.95 -6.64 23.23
N CYS A 201 -20.42 -7.59 22.44
CA CYS A 201 -19.33 -8.46 22.91
C CYS A 201 -18.09 -7.66 23.26
N TYR A 202 -17.70 -6.70 22.43
CA TYR A 202 -16.52 -5.87 22.62
C TYR A 202 -16.66 -4.97 23.87
N SER A 203 -17.81 -4.33 24.03
CA SER A 203 -18.12 -3.47 25.19
C SER A 203 -18.13 -4.27 26.50
N LYS A 204 -18.67 -5.50 26.47
CA LYS A 204 -18.67 -6.41 27.64
C LYS A 204 -17.24 -6.83 28.01
N LEU A 205 -16.37 -7.07 27.03
CA LEU A 205 -14.96 -7.38 27.25
C LEU A 205 -14.23 -6.19 27.89
N LEU A 206 -14.48 -4.97 27.43
CA LEU A 206 -13.86 -3.76 27.95
C LEU A 206 -14.38 -3.38 29.35
N SER A 207 -15.64 -3.67 29.66
CA SER A 207 -16.23 -3.39 30.97
C SER A 207 -15.78 -4.38 32.06
N ASN A 208 -15.33 -5.57 31.68
CA ASN A 208 -14.88 -6.60 32.59
C ASN A 208 -13.44 -6.34 33.06
N ARG A 209 -13.25 -5.25 33.82
CA ARG A 209 -11.98 -4.93 34.50
C ARG A 209 -11.86 -5.77 35.75
N ARG A 210 -11.24 -6.93 35.65
CA ARG A 210 -10.64 -7.66 36.81
C ARG A 210 -9.14 -7.74 36.65
#